data_53e2c77403f141d669ec98e521da9fce
#
_entry.id   53e2c77403f141d669ec98e521da9fce
#
_cell.length_a   1.000
_cell.length_b   1.000
_cell.length_c   1.000
_cell.angle_alpha   90.00
_cell.angle_beta   90.00
_cell.angle_gamma   90.00
#
_symmetry.space_group_name_H-M   'P 1'
#
loop_
_entity.id
_entity.type
_entity.pdbx_description
1 polymer ?
#
loop_
_entity_poly.entity_id
_entity_poly.type
_entity_poly.pdbx_seq_one_letter_code
_entity_poly.pdbx_strand_id
1 'polypeptide(L)'
;MFEIGARDIIEKILPVVDNFERGLAAVPEEDKGAPFAEGMEKIYKQLMKTLEDAGVKPIEAVGQEFNPDFHNAVMHVEDEEAGENIITEEFQKGYMYHDSVVRHSMVKVAN
;
A
#
# COMPACT_ATOMS: atom_id res chain seq x y z
N MET A 1 4.80 12.78 22.04
CA MET A 1 4.41 12.97 20.65
C MET A 1 2.94 12.63 20.49
N PHE A 2 2.21 13.50 19.84
CA PHE A 2 0.79 13.31 19.63
C PHE A 2 0.53 12.71 18.26
N GLU A 3 -0.71 12.21 18.05
CA GLU A 3 -1.06 11.50 16.83
C GLU A 3 -0.78 12.28 15.55
N ILE A 4 -0.96 13.60 15.56
CA ILE A 4 -0.68 14.43 14.38
C ILE A 4 0.80 14.37 14.01
N GLY A 5 1.69 14.45 14.99
CA GLY A 5 3.13 14.34 14.75
C GLY A 5 3.54 12.97 14.26
N ALA A 6 2.96 11.91 14.84
CA ALA A 6 3.22 10.53 14.42
C ALA A 6 2.77 10.32 12.98
N ARG A 7 1.58 10.82 12.64
CA ARG A 7 1.03 10.72 11.29
C ARG A 7 1.93 11.40 10.26
N ASP A 8 2.48 12.57 10.58
CA ASP A 8 3.37 13.27 9.68
C ASP A 8 4.67 12.49 9.41
N ILE A 9 5.22 11.89 10.45
CA ILE A 9 6.41 11.06 10.32
C ILE A 9 6.12 9.82 9.47
N ILE A 10 5.00 9.17 9.72
CA ILE A 10 4.57 7.99 8.97
C ILE A 10 4.41 8.35 7.49
N GLU A 11 3.76 9.47 7.19
CA GLU A 11 3.59 9.92 5.82
C GLU A 11 4.92 10.05 5.09
N LYS A 12 5.96 10.52 5.78
CA LYS A 12 7.30 10.67 5.21
C LYS A 12 8.02 9.34 5.03
N ILE A 13 7.65 8.31 5.80
CA ILE A 13 8.24 6.98 5.70
C ILE A 13 7.62 6.19 4.55
N LEU A 14 6.35 6.41 4.22
CA LEU A 14 5.65 5.64 3.20
C LEU A 14 6.34 5.61 1.84
N PRO A 15 6.92 6.72 1.32
CA PRO A 15 7.67 6.64 0.08
C PRO A 15 8.86 5.68 0.14
N VAL A 16 9.48 5.53 1.31
CA VAL A 16 10.57 4.56 1.51
C VAL A 16 10.02 3.14 1.41
N VAL A 17 8.87 2.89 2.02
CA VAL A 17 8.18 1.59 1.92
C VAL A 17 7.87 1.28 0.45
N ASP A 18 7.34 2.25 -0.28
CA ASP A 18 7.01 2.07 -1.71
C ASP A 18 8.23 1.69 -2.52
N ASN A 19 9.35 2.38 -2.30
CA ASN A 19 10.60 2.11 -3.00
C ASN A 19 11.18 0.76 -2.62
N PHE A 20 11.02 0.36 -1.38
CA PHE A 20 11.47 -0.94 -0.91
C PHE A 20 10.70 -2.06 -1.62
N GLU A 21 9.39 -1.90 -1.72
CA GLU A 21 8.53 -2.86 -2.43
C GLU A 21 8.90 -2.94 -3.91
N ARG A 22 9.16 -1.79 -4.52
CA ARG A 22 9.57 -1.74 -5.92
C ARG A 22 10.93 -2.44 -6.12
N GLY A 23 11.86 -2.22 -5.19
CA GLY A 23 13.16 -2.88 -5.25
C GLY A 23 13.05 -4.40 -5.15
N LEU A 24 12.21 -4.88 -4.23
CA LEU A 24 12.00 -6.32 -4.09
C LEU A 24 11.30 -6.91 -5.32
N ALA A 25 10.36 -6.19 -5.90
CA ALA A 25 9.65 -6.65 -7.09
C ALA A 25 10.57 -6.72 -8.31
N ALA A 26 11.66 -5.93 -8.32
CA ALA A 26 12.62 -5.90 -9.41
C ALA A 26 13.66 -7.02 -9.35
N VAL A 27 13.72 -7.77 -8.26
CA VAL A 27 14.68 -8.88 -8.12
C VAL A 27 14.32 -9.96 -9.14
N PRO A 28 15.28 -10.39 -10.00
CA PRO A 28 15.02 -11.47 -10.95
C PRO A 28 14.63 -12.76 -10.23
N GLU A 29 13.81 -13.57 -10.89
CA GLU A 29 13.31 -14.81 -10.30
C GLU A 29 14.44 -15.73 -9.88
N GLU A 30 15.52 -15.80 -10.67
CA GLU A 30 16.68 -16.63 -10.36
C GLU A 30 17.48 -16.14 -9.15
N ASP A 31 17.31 -14.87 -8.76
CA ASP A 31 18.04 -14.27 -7.65
C ASP A 31 17.23 -14.18 -6.35
N LYS A 32 15.96 -14.55 -6.38
CA LYS A 32 15.10 -14.43 -5.19
C LYS A 32 15.53 -15.27 -4.02
N GLY A 33 16.22 -16.38 -4.30
CA GLY A 33 16.77 -17.23 -3.24
C GLY A 33 18.18 -16.84 -2.79
N ALA A 34 18.77 -15.80 -3.37
CA ALA A 34 20.11 -15.36 -3.01
C ALA A 34 20.10 -14.75 -1.60
N PRO A 35 21.19 -14.92 -0.83
CA PRO A 35 21.23 -14.42 0.55
C PRO A 35 20.92 -12.95 0.70
N PHE A 36 21.40 -12.11 -0.21
CA PHE A 36 21.11 -10.67 -0.16
C PHE A 36 19.61 -10.40 -0.34
N ALA A 37 18.99 -11.00 -1.34
CA ALA A 37 17.56 -10.79 -1.61
C ALA A 37 16.71 -11.32 -0.44
N GLU A 38 17.05 -12.47 0.11
CA GLU A 38 16.33 -13.01 1.25
C GLU A 38 16.48 -12.11 2.48
N GLY A 39 17.67 -11.55 2.69
CA GLY A 39 17.92 -10.63 3.78
C GLY A 39 17.09 -9.37 3.66
N MET A 40 17.02 -8.82 2.46
CA MET A 40 16.21 -7.60 2.20
C MET A 40 14.72 -7.89 2.41
N GLU A 41 14.25 -9.06 2.00
CA GLU A 41 12.86 -9.43 2.22
C GLU A 41 12.53 -9.54 3.70
N LYS A 42 13.45 -10.10 4.50
CA LYS A 42 13.26 -10.17 5.95
C LYS A 42 13.21 -8.80 6.58
N ILE A 43 14.06 -7.87 6.13
CA ILE A 43 14.04 -6.49 6.61
C ILE A 43 12.72 -5.83 6.28
N TYR A 44 12.22 -6.04 5.07
CA TYR A 44 10.93 -5.51 4.65
C TYR A 44 9.80 -6.03 5.54
N LYS A 45 9.77 -7.33 5.78
CA LYS A 45 8.74 -7.92 6.65
C LYS A 45 8.81 -7.38 8.06
N GLN A 46 10.01 -7.18 8.58
CA GLN A 46 10.19 -6.58 9.90
C GLN A 46 9.67 -5.15 9.93
N LEU A 47 9.98 -4.37 8.90
CA LEU A 47 9.49 -2.99 8.78
C LEU A 47 7.98 -2.95 8.79
N MET A 48 7.33 -3.80 7.99
CA MET A 48 5.87 -3.82 7.90
C MET A 48 5.23 -4.27 9.21
N LYS A 49 5.84 -5.24 9.89
CA LYS A 49 5.35 -5.67 11.19
C LYS A 49 5.50 -4.58 12.24
N THR A 50 6.62 -3.87 12.22
CA THR A 50 6.87 -2.76 13.14
C THR A 50 5.82 -1.66 12.93
N LEU A 51 5.51 -1.33 11.68
CA LEU A 51 4.48 -0.35 11.37
C LEU A 51 3.10 -0.82 11.84
N GLU A 52 2.80 -2.09 11.63
CA GLU A 52 1.52 -2.66 12.09
C GLU A 52 1.41 -2.59 13.61
N ASP A 53 2.48 -2.94 14.32
CA ASP A 53 2.51 -2.87 15.78
C ASP A 53 2.34 -1.44 16.28
N ALA A 54 2.78 -0.46 15.49
CA ALA A 54 2.60 0.96 15.81
C ALA A 54 1.21 1.49 15.46
N GLY A 55 0.38 0.70 14.79
CA GLY A 55 -0.97 1.10 14.42
C GLY A 55 -1.13 1.54 12.97
N VAL A 56 -0.13 1.28 12.12
CA VAL A 56 -0.18 1.62 10.70
C VAL A 56 -0.61 0.39 9.92
N LYS A 57 -1.67 0.51 9.14
CA LYS A 57 -2.21 -0.60 8.34
C LYS A 57 -2.49 -0.16 6.92
N PRO A 58 -2.22 -1.04 5.94
CA PRO A 58 -2.61 -0.73 4.56
C PRO A 58 -4.12 -0.71 4.42
N ILE A 59 -4.61 0.14 3.52
CA ILE A 59 -6.02 0.22 3.18
C ILE A 59 -6.33 -0.87 2.17
N GLU A 60 -7.39 -1.63 2.41
CA GLU A 60 -7.83 -2.62 1.44
C GLU A 60 -8.41 -1.91 0.21
N ALA A 61 -8.01 -2.36 -0.97
CA ALA A 61 -8.42 -1.70 -2.20
C ALA A 61 -8.90 -2.68 -3.27
N VAL A 62 -8.02 -3.48 -3.85
CA VAL A 62 -8.39 -4.35 -4.96
C VAL A 62 -9.49 -5.32 -4.56
N GLY A 63 -10.53 -5.38 -5.37
CA GLY A 63 -11.69 -6.24 -5.10
C GLY A 63 -12.74 -5.60 -4.19
N GLN A 64 -12.45 -4.44 -3.63
CA GLN A 64 -13.37 -3.71 -2.76
C GLN A 64 -14.18 -2.69 -3.56
N GLU A 65 -15.33 -2.31 -3.03
CA GLU A 65 -16.10 -1.20 -3.59
C GLU A 65 -15.35 0.10 -3.32
N PHE A 66 -15.31 0.97 -4.32
CA PHE A 66 -14.66 2.27 -4.18
C PHE A 66 -15.33 3.09 -3.07
N ASN A 67 -14.51 3.62 -2.16
CA ASN A 67 -14.95 4.48 -1.08
C ASN A 67 -14.06 5.72 -1.04
N PRO A 68 -14.61 6.91 -1.33
CA PRO A 68 -13.80 8.13 -1.38
C PRO A 68 -13.16 8.51 -0.05
N ASP A 69 -13.61 7.95 1.06
CA ASP A 69 -12.97 8.18 2.35
C ASP A 69 -11.58 7.55 2.44
N PHE A 70 -11.34 6.48 1.67
CA PHE A 70 -10.09 5.71 1.72
C PHE A 70 -9.35 5.67 0.40
N HIS A 71 -10.05 5.86 -0.70
CA HIS A 71 -9.52 5.65 -2.04
C HIS A 71 -9.59 6.91 -2.87
N ASN A 72 -8.62 7.07 -3.78
CA ASN A 72 -8.61 8.14 -4.76
C ASN A 72 -8.61 7.50 -6.15
N ALA A 73 -9.70 7.67 -6.88
CA ALA A 73 -9.83 7.11 -8.22
C ALA A 73 -9.06 7.97 -9.22
N VAL A 74 -7.94 7.48 -9.70
CA VAL A 74 -7.13 8.17 -10.70
C VAL A 74 -7.38 7.68 -12.11
N MET A 75 -8.09 6.58 -12.26
CA MET A 75 -8.45 6.01 -13.55
C MET A 75 -9.78 5.27 -13.42
N HIS A 76 -10.57 5.32 -14.48
CA HIS A 76 -11.87 4.68 -14.55
C HIS A 76 -11.96 3.85 -15.82
N VAL A 77 -12.45 2.63 -15.74
CA VAL A 77 -12.59 1.75 -16.90
C VAL A 77 -13.98 1.10 -16.90
N GLU A 78 -14.37 0.60 -18.07
CA GLU A 78 -15.56 -0.20 -18.22
C GLU A 78 -15.13 -1.65 -18.31
N ASP A 79 -15.68 -2.52 -17.47
CA ASP A 79 -15.34 -3.93 -17.42
C ASP A 79 -16.60 -4.71 -17.06
N GLU A 80 -17.11 -5.45 -18.05
CA GLU A 80 -18.34 -6.22 -17.87
C GLU A 80 -18.19 -7.36 -16.86
N GLU A 81 -16.98 -7.83 -16.65
CA GLU A 81 -16.70 -8.91 -15.69
C GLU A 81 -16.59 -8.40 -14.26
N ALA A 82 -16.35 -7.11 -14.07
CA ALA A 82 -16.28 -6.50 -12.75
C ALA A 82 -17.65 -5.94 -12.36
N GLY A 83 -17.91 -5.90 -11.06
CA GLY A 83 -19.12 -5.27 -10.55
C GLY A 83 -19.05 -3.74 -10.68
N GLU A 84 -20.13 -3.07 -10.34
CA GLU A 84 -20.16 -1.62 -10.34
C GLU A 84 -19.28 -1.06 -9.24
N ASN A 85 -18.52 -0.03 -9.58
CA ASN A 85 -17.73 0.73 -8.62
C ASN A 85 -16.69 -0.12 -7.89
N ILE A 86 -16.20 -1.19 -8.53
CA ILE A 86 -15.22 -2.09 -7.92
C ILE A 86 -13.82 -1.68 -8.32
N ILE A 87 -12.91 -1.67 -7.35
CA ILE A 87 -11.50 -1.38 -7.58
C ILE A 87 -10.85 -2.59 -8.24
N THR A 88 -10.28 -2.37 -9.43
CA THR A 88 -9.64 -3.43 -10.20
C THR A 88 -8.12 -3.39 -10.10
N GLU A 89 -7.53 -2.25 -9.76
CA GLU A 89 -6.09 -2.10 -9.66
C GLU A 89 -5.75 -1.02 -8.66
N GLU A 90 -4.65 -1.22 -7.97
CA GLU A 90 -4.11 -0.24 -7.01
C GLU A 90 -2.74 0.21 -7.51
N PHE A 91 -2.60 1.50 -7.78
CA PHE A 91 -1.35 2.08 -8.28
C PHE A 91 -0.42 2.53 -7.16
N GLN A 92 -1.00 2.93 -6.03
CA GLN A 92 -0.24 3.32 -4.86
C GLN A 92 -1.04 2.91 -3.62
N LYS A 93 -0.38 2.19 -2.71
CA LYS A 93 -1.03 1.74 -1.49
C LYS A 93 -1.34 2.89 -0.56
N GLY A 94 -2.56 2.92 -0.05
CA GLY A 94 -2.94 3.83 1.02
C GLY A 94 -2.70 3.19 2.37
N TYR A 95 -2.59 4.02 3.38
CA TYR A 95 -2.33 3.57 4.75
C TYR A 95 -3.15 4.37 5.75
N MET A 96 -3.55 3.66 6.81
CA MET A 96 -4.21 4.26 7.97
C MET A 96 -3.25 4.24 9.15
N TYR A 97 -3.36 5.25 10.00
CA TYR A 97 -2.75 5.24 11.32
C TYR A 97 -3.88 5.37 12.33
N HIS A 98 -4.14 4.29 13.07
CA HIS A 98 -5.34 4.18 13.93
C HIS A 98 -6.58 4.44 13.07
N ASP A 99 -7.39 5.43 13.40
CA ASP A 99 -8.61 5.75 12.66
C ASP A 99 -8.44 6.84 11.59
N SER A 100 -7.20 7.30 11.37
CA SER A 100 -6.91 8.36 10.43
C SER A 100 -6.30 7.83 9.14
N VAL A 101 -6.71 8.38 8.00
CA VAL A 101 -6.08 8.08 6.72
C VAL A 101 -4.81 8.92 6.64
N VAL A 102 -3.66 8.24 6.51
CA VAL A 102 -2.38 8.93 6.30
C VAL A 102 -2.23 9.24 4.82
N ARG A 103 -2.59 8.27 3.97
CA ARG A 103 -2.48 8.41 2.53
C ARG A 103 -3.55 7.54 1.89
N HIS A 104 -4.33 8.11 0.97
CA HIS A 104 -5.34 7.37 0.24
C HIS A 104 -4.71 6.40 -0.75
N SER A 105 -5.37 5.28 -1.00
CA SER A 105 -4.97 4.38 -2.09
C SER A 105 -5.29 5.02 -3.43
N MET A 106 -4.34 5.01 -4.36
CA MET A 106 -4.61 5.44 -5.73
C MET A 106 -5.04 4.23 -6.54
N VAL A 107 -6.24 4.28 -7.11
CA VAL A 107 -6.88 3.10 -7.64
C VAL A 107 -7.49 3.34 -9.03
N LYS A 108 -7.72 2.22 -9.71
CA LYS A 108 -8.51 2.17 -10.92
C LYS A 108 -9.86 1.54 -10.57
N VAL A 109 -10.93 2.20 -10.96
CA VAL A 109 -12.30 1.78 -10.62
C VAL A 109 -13.01 1.33 -11.89
N ALA A 110 -13.71 0.20 -11.80
CA ALA A 110 -14.53 -0.33 -12.89
C ALA A 110 -15.98 0.16 -12.74
N ASN A 111 -16.55 0.55 -13.87
CA ASN A 111 -17.97 0.91 -14.01
C ASN A 111 -18.39 2.04 -13.03
#